data_ff02fa2e2860297259d9914db5665b6f
#
_entry.id   ff02fa2e2860297259d9914db5665b6f
#
_cell.length_a   1.000
_cell.length_b   1.000
_cell.length_c   1.000
_cell.angle_alpha   90.00
_cell.angle_beta   90.00
_cell.angle_gamma   90.00
#
_symmetry.space_group_name_H-M   'P 1'
#
loop_
_entity.id
_entity.type
_entity.pdbx_description
1 polymer ?
#
loop_
_entity_poly.entity_id
_entity_poly.type
_entity_poly.pdbx_seq_one_letter_code
_entity_poly.pdbx_strand_id
1 'polypeptide(L)'
;DKKVQKRISSMLGSIDDKIEENERINNNLEQQAQAIFSNEFLTLETLPDGWKQASLIDIADYLNGLAMQKYRPTANETGIPVLKIKELRQGCCDDNSELCSPNIKSEYIIHDGDVIFSWSGSLLVDFWCGGICGLNQHLFKVTSNKHRGYSLLHFLICRNRNNNILHCVS
;
A
#
# COMPACT_ATOMS: atom_id res chain seq x y z
N ASP A 1 -8.58 40.96 14.55
CA ASP A 1 -8.69 40.86 16.00
C ASP A 1 -7.66 39.84 16.52
N LYS A 2 -6.78 40.35 17.44
CA LYS A 2 -5.71 39.52 18.07
C LYS A 2 -6.27 38.27 18.78
N LYS A 3 -7.48 38.36 19.34
CA LYS A 3 -8.12 37.22 20.03
C LYS A 3 -8.50 36.08 19.05
N VAL A 4 -8.98 36.44 17.85
CA VAL A 4 -9.28 35.48 16.79
C VAL A 4 -8.00 34.85 16.26
N GLN A 5 -6.96 35.61 16.00
CA GLN A 5 -5.65 35.12 15.56
C GLN A 5 -5.06 34.11 16.56
N LYS A 6 -5.10 34.44 17.87
CA LYS A 6 -4.60 33.55 18.92
C LYS A 6 -5.38 32.22 18.97
N ARG A 7 -6.71 32.27 18.76
CA ARG A 7 -7.55 31.08 18.74
C ARG A 7 -7.25 30.20 17.50
N ILE A 8 -7.09 30.81 16.33
CA ILE A 8 -6.71 30.09 15.10
C ILE A 8 -5.33 29.45 15.27
N SER A 9 -4.34 30.21 15.75
CA SER A 9 -2.99 29.65 15.97
C SER A 9 -2.98 28.49 16.97
N SER A 10 -3.76 28.59 18.06
CA SER A 10 -3.87 27.51 19.04
C SER A 10 -4.55 26.24 18.43
N MET A 11 -5.56 26.44 17.58
CA MET A 11 -6.22 25.32 16.91
C MET A 11 -5.30 24.63 15.90
N LEU A 12 -4.57 25.41 15.08
CA LEU A 12 -3.60 24.87 14.13
C LEU A 12 -2.47 24.13 14.87
N GLY A 13 -1.92 24.74 15.94
CA GLY A 13 -0.91 24.09 16.75
C GLY A 13 -1.37 22.74 17.32
N SER A 14 -2.64 22.65 17.79
CA SER A 14 -3.16 21.39 18.31
C SER A 14 -3.36 20.31 17.22
N ILE A 15 -3.51 20.71 15.96
CA ILE A 15 -3.55 19.77 14.82
C ILE A 15 -2.13 19.30 14.50
N ASP A 16 -1.17 20.22 14.45
CA ASP A 16 0.24 19.87 14.22
C ASP A 16 0.75 18.92 15.31
N ASP A 17 0.46 19.18 16.58
CA ASP A 17 0.79 18.30 17.71
C ASP A 17 0.22 16.89 17.53
N LYS A 18 -1.03 16.77 17.02
CA LYS A 18 -1.66 15.47 16.74
C LYS A 18 -1.02 14.75 15.57
N ILE A 19 -0.63 15.46 14.52
CA ILE A 19 0.08 14.88 13.38
C ILE A 19 1.41 14.30 13.86
N GLU A 20 2.21 15.07 14.59
CA GLU A 20 3.49 14.64 15.13
C GLU A 20 3.35 13.42 16.05
N GLU A 21 2.34 13.43 16.94
CA GLU A 21 2.10 12.30 17.84
C GLU A 21 1.65 11.03 17.06
N ASN A 22 0.82 11.17 16.05
CA ASN A 22 0.43 10.05 15.21
C ASN A 22 1.62 9.46 14.43
N GLU A 23 2.49 10.32 13.89
CA GLU A 23 3.73 9.87 13.22
C GLU A 23 4.64 9.13 14.20
N ARG A 24 4.79 9.61 15.42
CA ARG A 24 5.56 8.96 16.49
C ARG A 24 4.97 7.59 16.86
N ILE A 25 3.65 7.49 16.98
CA ILE A 25 2.95 6.23 17.27
C ILE A 25 3.15 5.25 16.11
N ASN A 26 2.95 5.68 14.87
CA ASN A 26 3.11 4.83 13.70
C ASN A 26 4.53 4.28 13.58
N ASN A 27 5.55 5.13 13.75
CA ASN A 27 6.95 4.70 13.75
C ASN A 27 7.25 3.69 14.87
N ASN A 28 6.68 3.89 16.05
CA ASN A 28 6.86 2.96 17.17
C ASN A 28 6.20 1.61 16.89
N LEU A 29 4.97 1.60 16.38
CA LEU A 29 4.25 0.39 16.02
C LEU A 29 4.98 -0.38 14.91
N GLU A 30 5.53 0.31 13.92
CA GLU A 30 6.32 -0.30 12.85
C GLU A 30 7.58 -0.97 13.41
N GLN A 31 8.30 -0.29 14.29
CA GLN A 31 9.49 -0.84 14.95
C GLN A 31 9.17 -2.07 15.79
N GLN A 32 8.06 -2.05 16.54
CA GLN A 32 7.60 -3.21 17.31
C GLN A 32 7.25 -4.39 16.40
N ALA A 33 6.51 -4.15 15.33
CA ALA A 33 6.16 -5.20 14.37
C ALA A 33 7.41 -5.81 13.73
N GLN A 34 8.39 -5.00 13.36
CA GLN A 34 9.67 -5.48 12.84
C GLN A 34 10.46 -6.29 13.86
N ALA A 35 10.52 -5.85 15.12
CA ALA A 35 11.23 -6.56 16.16
C ALA A 35 10.60 -7.93 16.42
N ILE A 36 9.26 -8.01 16.50
CA ILE A 36 8.53 -9.26 16.65
C ILE A 36 8.81 -10.19 15.45
N PHE A 37 8.68 -9.67 14.23
CA PHE A 37 8.92 -10.47 13.04
C PHE A 37 10.36 -10.99 12.97
N SER A 38 11.33 -10.13 13.26
CA SER A 38 12.75 -10.55 13.28
C SER A 38 12.99 -11.65 14.30
N ASN A 39 12.44 -11.50 15.50
CA ASN A 39 12.60 -12.49 16.57
C ASN A 39 11.95 -13.83 16.23
N GLU A 40 10.76 -13.82 15.66
CA GLU A 40 9.99 -15.04 15.38
C GLU A 40 10.44 -15.77 14.10
N PHE A 41 10.95 -15.03 13.10
CA PHE A 41 11.15 -15.58 11.76
C PHE A 41 12.58 -15.47 11.22
N LEU A 42 13.34 -14.42 11.58
CA LEU A 42 14.65 -14.20 11.00
C LEU A 42 15.81 -14.76 11.81
N THR A 43 15.57 -15.13 13.08
CA THR A 43 16.57 -15.74 13.94
C THR A 43 16.61 -17.27 13.85
N LEU A 44 15.73 -17.87 13.03
CA LEU A 44 15.65 -19.31 12.88
C LEU A 44 16.84 -19.83 12.07
N GLU A 45 17.67 -20.67 12.67
CA GLU A 45 18.77 -21.37 11.98
C GLU A 45 18.27 -22.52 11.11
N THR A 46 17.14 -23.13 11.50
CA THR A 46 16.49 -24.22 10.78
C THR A 46 14.98 -23.96 10.71
N LEU A 47 14.36 -24.43 9.63
CA LEU A 47 12.90 -24.33 9.48
C LEU A 47 12.22 -25.25 10.53
N PRO A 48 11.24 -24.73 11.28
CA PRO A 48 10.41 -25.54 12.16
C PRO A 48 9.64 -26.63 11.38
N ASP A 49 9.25 -27.70 12.09
CA ASP A 49 8.44 -28.76 11.50
C ASP A 49 7.14 -28.21 10.90
N GLY A 50 6.82 -28.63 9.68
CA GLY A 50 5.64 -28.17 8.95
C GLY A 50 5.84 -26.88 8.14
N TRP A 51 6.98 -26.20 8.27
CA TRP A 51 7.30 -25.04 7.46
C TRP A 51 7.95 -25.44 6.14
N LYS A 52 7.66 -24.66 5.10
CA LYS A 52 8.23 -24.85 3.77
C LYS A 52 8.79 -23.54 3.25
N GLN A 53 9.89 -23.64 2.52
CA GLN A 53 10.38 -22.52 1.74
C GLN A 53 9.48 -22.31 0.51
N ALA A 54 9.00 -21.09 0.30
CA ALA A 54 8.15 -20.72 -0.81
C ALA A 54 8.60 -19.39 -1.44
N SER A 55 8.22 -19.17 -2.68
CA SER A 55 8.40 -17.88 -3.33
C SER A 55 7.15 -17.01 -3.15
N LEU A 56 7.27 -15.70 -3.46
CA LEU A 56 6.12 -14.80 -3.40
C LEU A 56 4.98 -15.21 -4.32
N ILE A 57 5.30 -15.79 -5.48
CA ILE A 57 4.29 -16.27 -6.45
C ILE A 57 3.58 -17.55 -6.00
N ASP A 58 4.12 -18.25 -5.00
CA ASP A 58 3.47 -19.43 -4.43
C ASP A 58 2.40 -19.05 -3.40
N ILE A 59 2.48 -17.85 -2.85
CA ILE A 59 1.62 -17.37 -1.77
C ILE A 59 0.58 -16.33 -2.20
N ALA A 60 0.77 -15.71 -3.36
CA ALA A 60 -0.09 -14.62 -3.84
C ALA A 60 -0.17 -14.55 -5.36
N ASP A 61 -1.28 -14.00 -5.84
CA ASP A 61 -1.53 -13.66 -7.23
C ASP A 61 -1.21 -12.19 -7.46
N TYR A 62 -0.58 -11.88 -8.59
CA TYR A 62 -0.13 -10.54 -8.96
C TYR A 62 -0.81 -10.10 -10.24
N LEU A 63 -1.83 -9.24 -10.15
CA LEU A 63 -2.50 -8.66 -11.29
C LEU A 63 -1.75 -7.38 -11.72
N ASN A 64 -1.10 -7.42 -12.88
CA ASN A 64 -0.45 -6.22 -13.44
C ASN A 64 -1.50 -5.25 -13.98
N GLY A 65 -1.34 -3.97 -13.69
CA GLY A 65 -2.26 -2.93 -14.14
C GLY A 65 -2.24 -2.68 -15.65
N LEU A 66 -3.06 -1.74 -16.08
CA LEU A 66 -3.27 -1.40 -17.50
C LEU A 66 -2.47 -0.17 -17.93
N ALA A 67 -2.14 -0.11 -19.22
CA ALA A 67 -1.64 1.10 -19.89
C ALA A 67 -2.78 2.13 -20.00
N MET A 68 -3.00 2.90 -18.93
CA MET A 68 -4.18 3.75 -18.74
C MET A 68 -4.36 4.83 -19.82
N GLN A 69 -3.31 5.15 -20.59
CA GLN A 69 -3.43 6.03 -21.77
C GLN A 69 -4.43 5.49 -22.81
N LYS A 70 -4.68 4.17 -22.85
CA LYS A 70 -5.63 3.51 -23.76
C LYS A 70 -7.07 3.49 -23.24
N TYR A 71 -7.26 3.89 -21.99
CA TYR A 71 -8.53 3.81 -21.27
C TYR A 71 -8.97 5.19 -20.77
N ARG A 72 -8.83 6.21 -21.62
CA ARG A 72 -9.28 7.57 -21.29
C ARG A 72 -10.79 7.62 -21.16
N PRO A 73 -11.33 8.42 -20.22
CA PRO A 73 -12.78 8.61 -20.12
C PRO A 73 -13.30 9.29 -21.40
N THR A 74 -14.48 8.88 -21.84
CA THR A 74 -15.20 9.54 -22.93
C THR A 74 -15.87 10.82 -22.45
N ALA A 75 -16.36 11.66 -23.37
CA ALA A 75 -17.00 12.95 -23.04
C ALA A 75 -18.22 12.82 -22.11
N ASN A 76 -18.84 11.64 -22.07
CA ASN A 76 -20.04 11.37 -21.29
C ASN A 76 -19.76 10.60 -19.99
N GLU A 77 -18.48 10.34 -19.66
CA GLU A 77 -18.09 9.59 -18.50
C GLU A 77 -17.47 10.50 -17.43
N THR A 78 -17.84 10.30 -16.18
CA THR A 78 -17.07 10.78 -15.06
C THR A 78 -15.90 9.84 -14.86
N GLY A 79 -14.67 10.30 -15.16
CA GLY A 79 -13.47 9.50 -15.00
C GLY A 79 -13.18 9.18 -13.54
N ILE A 80 -12.48 8.07 -13.31
CA ILE A 80 -11.90 7.73 -12.02
C ILE A 80 -10.39 8.00 -12.03
N PRO A 81 -9.77 8.38 -10.89
CA PRO A 81 -8.34 8.63 -10.84
C PRO A 81 -7.52 7.39 -11.19
N VAL A 82 -6.34 7.59 -11.75
CA VAL A 82 -5.37 6.52 -12.04
C VAL A 82 -4.39 6.41 -10.88
N LEU A 83 -4.31 5.25 -10.26
CA LEU A 83 -3.32 4.92 -9.26
C LEU A 83 -1.97 4.67 -9.94
N LYS A 84 -1.02 5.55 -9.73
CA LYS A 84 0.39 5.43 -10.13
C LYS A 84 1.28 5.38 -8.88
N ILE A 85 2.58 5.26 -9.09
CA ILE A 85 3.57 5.24 -7.98
C ILE A 85 3.52 6.51 -7.13
N LYS A 86 3.24 7.68 -7.76
CA LYS A 86 3.09 8.96 -7.05
C LYS A 86 1.94 8.90 -6.06
N GLU A 87 0.76 8.51 -6.53
CA GLU A 87 -0.46 8.42 -5.73
C GLU A 87 -0.31 7.37 -4.61
N LEU A 88 0.32 6.22 -4.93
CA LEU A 88 0.60 5.19 -3.92
C LEU A 88 1.50 5.71 -2.78
N ARG A 89 2.54 6.50 -3.11
CA ARG A 89 3.41 7.12 -2.10
C ARG A 89 2.71 8.19 -1.28
N GLN A 90 1.81 8.91 -1.91
CA GLN A 90 1.05 10.00 -1.31
C GLN A 90 -0.11 9.47 -0.44
N GLY A 91 -0.55 8.22 -0.68
CA GLY A 91 -1.69 7.58 -0.02
C GLY A 91 -3.04 8.09 -0.49
N CYS A 92 -3.09 8.97 -1.48
CA CYS A 92 -4.32 9.53 -2.05
C CYS A 92 -4.13 9.99 -3.49
N CYS A 93 -5.25 10.12 -4.22
CA CYS A 93 -5.31 10.84 -5.48
C CYS A 93 -5.65 12.33 -5.23
N ASP A 94 -5.22 13.20 -6.12
CA ASP A 94 -5.48 14.64 -6.09
C ASP A 94 -6.09 15.12 -7.43
N ASP A 95 -6.42 16.41 -7.52
CA ASP A 95 -7.01 17.02 -8.71
C ASP A 95 -6.09 16.98 -9.96
N ASN A 96 -4.79 16.70 -9.77
CA ASN A 96 -3.81 16.55 -10.83
C ASN A 96 -3.62 15.08 -11.24
N SER A 97 -4.29 14.15 -10.57
CA SER A 97 -4.22 12.73 -10.91
C SER A 97 -4.86 12.50 -12.28
N GLU A 98 -4.20 11.70 -13.10
CA GLU A 98 -4.73 11.32 -14.41
C GLU A 98 -6.04 10.55 -14.26
N LEU A 99 -6.99 10.74 -15.18
CA LEU A 99 -8.26 10.03 -15.15
C LEU A 99 -8.32 8.91 -16.19
N CYS A 100 -9.00 7.82 -15.84
CA CYS A 100 -9.36 6.75 -16.77
C CYS A 100 -10.88 6.50 -16.76
N SER A 101 -11.36 5.76 -17.75
CA SER A 101 -12.75 5.34 -17.83
C SER A 101 -13.12 4.43 -16.64
N PRO A 102 -14.28 4.62 -16.01
CA PRO A 102 -14.79 3.71 -15.00
C PRO A 102 -15.24 2.36 -15.57
N ASN A 103 -15.36 2.25 -16.90
CA ASN A 103 -15.83 1.05 -17.62
C ASN A 103 -14.69 0.05 -17.95
N ILE A 104 -13.54 0.17 -17.32
CA ILE A 104 -12.50 -0.88 -17.36
C ILE A 104 -12.99 -2.12 -16.61
N LYS A 105 -12.37 -3.28 -16.85
CA LYS A 105 -12.72 -4.49 -16.12
C LYS A 105 -12.56 -4.29 -14.61
N SER A 106 -13.50 -4.80 -13.84
CA SER A 106 -13.58 -4.59 -12.38
C SER A 106 -12.33 -5.04 -11.62
N GLU A 107 -11.61 -6.02 -12.14
CA GLU A 107 -10.35 -6.50 -11.55
C GLU A 107 -9.26 -5.42 -11.49
N TYR A 108 -9.28 -4.43 -12.42
CA TYR A 108 -8.35 -3.30 -12.45
C TYR A 108 -8.85 -2.07 -11.70
N ILE A 109 -10.05 -2.13 -11.13
CA ILE A 109 -10.54 -1.11 -10.23
C ILE A 109 -10.04 -1.43 -8.82
N ILE A 110 -9.38 -0.45 -8.23
CA ILE A 110 -8.80 -0.55 -6.90
C ILE A 110 -9.71 0.10 -5.88
N HIS A 111 -9.83 -0.51 -4.72
CA HIS A 111 -10.62 -0.05 -3.59
C HIS A 111 -9.75 0.04 -2.34
N ASP A 112 -10.27 0.73 -1.33
CA ASP A 112 -9.62 0.79 -0.02
C ASP A 112 -9.43 -0.62 0.56
N GLY A 113 -8.24 -0.87 1.10
CA GLY A 113 -7.83 -2.16 1.62
C GLY A 113 -7.17 -3.10 0.61
N ASP A 114 -7.13 -2.75 -0.68
CA ASP A 114 -6.35 -3.51 -1.66
C ASP A 114 -4.84 -3.37 -1.41
N VAL A 115 -4.11 -4.47 -1.51
CA VAL A 115 -2.64 -4.48 -1.42
C VAL A 115 -2.04 -4.14 -2.77
N ILE A 116 -1.24 -3.09 -2.82
CA ILE A 116 -0.61 -2.60 -4.04
C ILE A 116 0.90 -2.74 -3.93
N PHE A 117 1.51 -3.28 -4.98
CA PHE A 117 2.95 -3.46 -5.10
C PHE A 117 3.50 -2.70 -6.31
N SER A 118 4.43 -1.79 -6.05
CA SER A 118 5.21 -1.11 -7.08
C SER A 118 6.51 -1.87 -7.34
N TRP A 119 6.71 -2.28 -8.59
CA TRP A 119 7.93 -2.97 -9.04
C TRP A 119 8.86 -2.08 -9.88
N SER A 120 8.38 -0.92 -10.31
CA SER A 120 9.08 -0.01 -11.21
C SER A 120 9.59 1.23 -10.47
N GLY A 121 10.84 1.58 -10.63
CA GLY A 121 11.48 2.76 -10.04
C GLY A 121 11.83 2.61 -8.56
N SER A 122 10.89 2.36 -7.71
CA SER A 122 11.12 1.99 -6.30
C SER A 122 10.15 0.91 -5.86
N LEU A 123 10.69 -0.07 -5.17
CA LEU A 123 9.89 -1.11 -4.54
C LEU A 123 9.09 -0.48 -3.39
N LEU A 124 7.77 -0.54 -3.49
CA LEU A 124 6.85 -0.05 -2.49
C LEU A 124 5.67 -1.00 -2.40
N VAL A 125 5.30 -1.37 -1.21
CA VAL A 125 4.10 -2.17 -0.94
C VAL A 125 3.31 -1.45 0.12
N ASP A 126 2.02 -1.25 -0.14
CA ASP A 126 1.13 -0.62 0.83
C ASP A 126 -0.32 -1.04 0.63
N PHE A 127 -1.14 -0.81 1.66
CA PHE A 127 -2.59 -0.83 1.52
C PHE A 127 -3.06 0.47 0.88
N TRP A 128 -3.87 0.36 -0.16
CA TRP A 128 -4.53 1.53 -0.69
C TRP A 128 -5.64 2.00 0.26
N CYS A 129 -5.73 3.31 0.49
CA CYS A 129 -6.77 3.94 1.31
C CYS A 129 -7.24 5.30 0.72
N GLY A 130 -6.98 5.53 -0.56
CA GLY A 130 -7.31 6.78 -1.26
C GLY A 130 -8.56 6.71 -2.14
N GLY A 131 -9.47 5.75 -1.88
CA GLY A 131 -10.72 5.61 -2.61
C GLY A 131 -10.61 4.82 -3.91
N ILE A 132 -11.62 4.94 -4.76
CA ILE A 132 -11.73 4.16 -6.01
C ILE A 132 -10.80 4.76 -7.07
N CYS A 133 -9.97 3.90 -7.70
CA CYS A 133 -9.06 4.31 -8.77
C CYS A 133 -8.76 3.16 -9.75
N GLY A 134 -8.16 3.48 -10.91
CA GLY A 134 -7.74 2.51 -11.91
C GLY A 134 -6.26 2.14 -11.74
N LEU A 135 -5.92 0.86 -11.81
CA LEU A 135 -4.57 0.32 -11.61
C LEU A 135 -3.66 0.54 -12.82
N ASN A 136 -2.61 1.33 -12.66
CA ASN A 136 -1.61 1.59 -13.71
C ASN A 136 -0.65 0.42 -13.92
N GLN A 137 -0.16 0.24 -15.16
CA GLN A 137 0.73 -0.85 -15.60
C GLN A 137 2.04 -1.02 -14.81
N HIS A 138 2.47 -0.03 -14.03
CA HIS A 138 3.68 -0.08 -13.22
C HIS A 138 3.44 -0.58 -11.79
N LEU A 139 2.20 -0.99 -11.51
CA LEU A 139 1.76 -1.49 -10.22
C LEU A 139 1.10 -2.86 -10.39
N PHE A 140 1.19 -3.67 -9.34
CA PHE A 140 0.42 -4.89 -9.17
C PHE A 140 -0.63 -4.71 -8.07
N LYS A 141 -1.84 -5.21 -8.31
CA LYS A 141 -2.76 -5.59 -7.25
C LYS A 141 -2.39 -6.98 -6.78
N VAL A 142 -2.15 -7.14 -5.49
CA VAL A 142 -1.74 -8.41 -4.91
C VAL A 142 -2.89 -9.01 -4.11
N THR A 143 -3.25 -10.24 -4.43
CA THR A 143 -4.33 -10.98 -3.77
C THR A 143 -3.83 -12.34 -3.32
N SER A 144 -4.44 -12.92 -2.29
CA SER A 144 -4.15 -14.28 -1.88
C SER A 144 -5.40 -14.94 -1.32
N ASN A 145 -5.67 -16.15 -1.77
CA ASN A 145 -6.73 -17.01 -1.23
C ASN A 145 -6.30 -17.70 0.08
N LYS A 146 -4.99 -17.82 0.32
CA LYS A 146 -4.41 -18.50 1.47
C LYS A 146 -4.09 -17.54 2.62
N HIS A 147 -3.66 -16.33 2.30
CA HIS A 147 -3.20 -15.33 3.27
C HIS A 147 -4.02 -14.05 3.12
N ARG A 148 -4.73 -13.67 4.17
CA ARG A 148 -5.53 -12.43 4.15
C ARG A 148 -4.63 -11.20 4.36
N GLY A 149 -4.99 -10.12 3.69
CA GLY A 149 -4.37 -8.82 3.57
C GLY A 149 -3.16 -8.47 4.46
N TYR A 150 -3.33 -8.40 5.78
CA TYR A 150 -2.24 -7.98 6.69
C TYR A 150 -1.03 -8.93 6.70
N SER A 151 -1.26 -10.24 6.65
CA SER A 151 -0.16 -11.21 6.61
C SER A 151 0.63 -11.07 5.31
N LEU A 152 -0.07 -10.89 4.19
CA LEU A 152 0.55 -10.71 2.87
C LEU A 152 1.36 -9.42 2.80
N LEU A 153 0.79 -8.31 3.26
CA LEU A 153 1.49 -7.02 3.30
C LEU A 153 2.76 -7.12 4.16
N HIS A 154 2.65 -7.73 5.33
CA HIS A 154 3.79 -7.89 6.24
C HIS A 154 4.92 -8.69 5.58
N PHE A 155 4.62 -9.79 4.92
CA PHE A 155 5.59 -10.58 4.16
C PHE A 155 6.26 -9.76 3.06
N LEU A 156 5.50 -8.97 2.29
CA LEU A 156 6.02 -8.17 1.19
C LEU A 156 6.92 -7.02 1.69
N ILE A 157 6.53 -6.34 2.77
CA ILE A 157 7.32 -5.26 3.38
C ILE A 157 8.64 -5.79 3.94
N CYS A 158 8.59 -6.89 4.69
CA CYS A 158 9.79 -7.48 5.29
C CYS A 158 10.79 -7.95 4.25
N ARG A 159 10.33 -8.53 3.13
CA ARG A 159 11.21 -8.89 2.01
C ARG A 159 11.86 -7.67 1.36
N ASN A 160 11.11 -6.59 1.16
CA ASN A 160 11.63 -5.38 0.51
C ASN A 160 12.81 -4.77 1.27
N ARG A 161 12.82 -4.89 2.61
CA ARG A 161 13.89 -4.33 3.45
C ARG A 161 15.13 -5.22 3.57
N ASN A 162 15.02 -6.54 3.45
CA ASN A 162 16.10 -7.46 3.83
C ASN A 162 16.67 -8.35 2.71
N ASN A 163 16.18 -8.27 1.48
CA ASN A 163 16.62 -9.11 0.32
C ASN A 163 16.68 -10.63 0.59
N ASN A 164 16.13 -11.13 1.68
CA ASN A 164 16.25 -12.51 2.13
C ASN A 164 14.92 -13.30 2.07
N ILE A 165 15.09 -14.58 1.93
CA ILE A 165 14.17 -15.69 1.69
C ILE A 165 12.97 -15.66 2.64
N LEU A 166 11.76 -15.78 2.09
CA LEU A 166 10.52 -15.97 2.83
C LEU A 166 10.39 -17.43 3.30
N HIS A 167 10.10 -17.59 4.58
CA HIS A 167 9.62 -18.83 5.14
C HIS A 167 8.12 -18.71 5.38
N CYS A 168 7.32 -19.57 4.77
CA CYS A 168 5.88 -19.59 4.95
C CYS A 168 5.44 -20.82 5.76
N VAL A 169 4.46 -20.60 6.64
CA VAL A 169 3.74 -21.68 7.31
C VAL A 169 2.65 -22.18 6.36
N SER A 170 2.57 -23.48 6.16
CA SER A 170 1.54 -24.14 5.34
C SER A 170 0.24 -24.33 6.12
#